data_42437503c825f6c369f74fa7b3f4a93b
#
_entry.id   42437503c825f6c369f74fa7b3f4a93b
#
_cell.length_a   1.000
_cell.length_b   1.000
_cell.length_c   1.000
_cell.angle_alpha   90.00
_cell.angle_beta   90.00
_cell.angle_gamma   90.00
#
_symmetry.space_group_name_H-M   'P 1'
#
loop_
_entity.id
_entity.type
_entity.pdbx_description
1 polymer ?
#
loop_
_entity_poly.entity_id
_entity_poly.type
_entity_poly.pdbx_seq_one_letter_code
_entity_poly.pdbx_strand_id
1 'polypeptide(L)'
;MPFPHSDPLRPSLFSATVPGARKFERERERQIITFHDAKPLTFMARLSSPSSSIISTVIVAVAFTLVPMSSSVPFIVLHGISEHCSGNRVKQFTENLSNWSKSNGYCIEIGNGLWDSWFFPLEDQVKEVCDKGSIIGQGMLEFCEGGPPVKNFISLGGPHAGTASIPLCGSGLWCILVDKMIKSEIYTDYMQGHLAPSGYLKLPYNIPLYLEKCRFLPKLNNELPDERNATYKERFSSLQNLVLIMFEHDTILIPKETAWFGYYPDGAFDPILPPQQTKLYVEDWIGLKTLDTAGRVKYISVPGCHLRISDGDAKQFIVPYL
;
A
#
# COMPACT_ATOMS: atom_id res chain seq x y z
N MET A 1 -50.70 15.60 -12.22
CA MET A 1 -49.76 16.57 -11.61
C MET A 1 -48.47 15.81 -11.33
N PRO A 2 -47.35 16.12 -11.99
CA PRO A 2 -46.10 15.43 -11.79
C PRO A 2 -45.31 16.07 -10.63
N PHE A 3 -44.72 15.24 -9.78
CA PHE A 3 -43.81 15.64 -8.73
C PHE A 3 -42.44 16.08 -9.30
N PRO A 4 -41.82 17.14 -8.78
CA PRO A 4 -40.49 17.57 -9.22
C PRO A 4 -39.40 16.65 -8.68
N HIS A 5 -38.44 16.32 -9.55
CA HIS A 5 -37.17 15.71 -9.22
C HIS A 5 -36.39 16.58 -8.23
N SER A 6 -36.11 16.06 -7.06
CA SER A 6 -35.17 16.66 -6.10
C SER A 6 -33.79 16.14 -6.37
N ASP A 7 -32.85 17.05 -6.64
CA ASP A 7 -31.41 16.83 -6.77
C ASP A 7 -30.79 16.15 -5.53
N PRO A 8 -29.76 15.33 -5.72
CA PRO A 8 -29.07 14.69 -4.59
C PRO A 8 -28.30 15.75 -3.79
N LEU A 9 -28.54 15.72 -2.50
CA LEU A 9 -27.96 16.55 -1.45
C LEU A 9 -26.41 16.63 -1.57
N ARG A 10 -25.92 17.79 -1.93
CA ARG A 10 -24.54 18.20 -1.62
C ARG A 10 -24.35 18.19 -0.10
N PRO A 11 -23.28 17.63 0.44
CA PRO A 11 -23.00 17.73 1.88
C PRO A 11 -22.49 19.14 2.21
N SER A 12 -23.38 20.05 2.54
CA SER A 12 -23.07 21.39 3.06
C SER A 12 -23.17 21.49 4.59
N LEU A 13 -22.88 20.41 5.32
CA LEU A 13 -23.09 20.34 6.79
C LEU A 13 -21.87 19.87 7.58
N PHE A 14 -20.64 20.23 7.17
CA PHE A 14 -19.48 20.12 8.07
C PHE A 14 -18.54 21.31 7.91
N SER A 15 -19.09 22.51 8.10
CA SER A 15 -18.27 23.69 8.43
C SER A 15 -18.45 24.02 9.91
N ALA A 16 -18.09 23.09 10.76
CA ALA A 16 -17.77 23.38 12.15
C ALA A 16 -16.25 23.38 12.24
N THR A 17 -15.66 24.56 12.45
CA THR A 17 -14.24 24.71 12.83
C THR A 17 -14.02 24.02 14.17
N VAL A 18 -13.63 22.74 14.12
CA VAL A 18 -13.23 21.98 15.29
C VAL A 18 -11.84 22.47 15.71
N PRO A 19 -11.66 22.97 16.95
CA PRO A 19 -10.34 23.28 17.48
C PRO A 19 -9.58 21.97 17.64
N GLY A 20 -8.70 21.65 16.74
CA GLY A 20 -7.95 20.38 16.68
C GLY A 20 -7.59 19.94 15.28
N ALA A 21 -8.19 20.52 14.24
CA ALA A 21 -7.94 20.14 12.85
C ALA A 21 -6.47 20.20 12.41
N ARG A 22 -5.62 20.95 13.10
CA ARG A 22 -4.17 21.00 12.83
C ARG A 22 -3.38 19.80 13.35
N LYS A 23 -3.98 18.88 14.10
CA LYS A 23 -3.34 17.64 14.58
C LYS A 23 -3.63 16.46 13.66
N PHE A 24 -4.57 16.62 12.73
CA PHE A 24 -5.12 15.58 11.86
C PHE A 24 -4.26 15.25 10.63
N GLU A 25 -3.22 16.00 10.34
CA GLU A 25 -2.42 15.87 9.12
C GLU A 25 -1.32 14.79 9.17
N ARG A 26 -1.32 13.85 10.12
CA ARG A 26 -0.09 13.10 10.42
C ARG A 26 -0.07 11.60 10.19
N GLU A 27 -1.12 10.99 9.64
CA GLU A 27 -1.26 9.53 9.81
C GLU A 27 -1.55 8.79 8.49
N ARG A 28 -0.58 8.00 7.95
CA ARG A 28 -0.63 7.54 6.56
C ARG A 28 0.28 6.34 6.30
N GLU A 29 -0.21 5.35 5.57
CA GLU A 29 0.53 4.21 5.06
C GLU A 29 1.31 4.57 3.78
N ARG A 30 2.50 3.98 3.56
CA ARG A 30 3.25 4.08 2.30
C ARG A 30 3.80 2.73 1.87
N GLN A 31 3.80 2.51 0.58
CA GLN A 31 4.33 1.29 -0.01
C GLN A 31 5.26 1.63 -1.19
N ILE A 32 6.29 0.83 -1.37
CA ILE A 32 7.28 1.02 -2.43
C ILE A 32 7.50 -0.31 -3.14
N ILE A 33 7.53 -0.27 -4.47
CA ILE A 33 7.62 -1.45 -5.32
C ILE A 33 8.72 -1.29 -6.34
N THR A 34 9.49 -2.33 -6.56
CA THR A 34 10.44 -2.45 -7.67
C THR A 34 10.12 -3.68 -8.53
N PHE A 35 10.52 -3.63 -9.81
CA PHE A 35 10.18 -4.63 -10.80
C PHE A 35 11.37 -5.49 -11.19
N HIS A 36 11.11 -6.68 -11.77
CA HIS A 36 12.10 -7.45 -12.51
C HIS A 36 12.26 -6.82 -13.90
N ASP A 37 13.50 -6.57 -14.31
CA ASP A 37 13.92 -6.18 -15.67
C ASP A 37 12.88 -5.36 -16.47
N ALA A 38 12.54 -4.19 -15.98
CA ALA A 38 11.73 -3.25 -16.74
C ALA A 38 12.51 -2.83 -18.00
N LYS A 39 12.15 -3.39 -19.16
CA LYS A 39 12.56 -2.81 -20.43
C LYS A 39 12.17 -1.33 -20.40
N PRO A 40 13.04 -0.39 -20.81
CA PRO A 40 12.69 1.02 -20.80
C PRO A 40 11.38 1.18 -21.59
N LEU A 41 10.39 1.78 -20.97
CA LEU A 41 9.16 2.24 -21.61
C LEU A 41 9.56 3.19 -22.72
N THR A 42 9.69 2.66 -23.94
CA THR A 42 9.89 3.45 -25.14
C THR A 42 8.59 4.17 -25.42
N PHE A 43 8.50 5.40 -24.95
CA PHE A 43 7.50 6.34 -25.42
C PHE A 43 7.80 6.58 -26.90
N MET A 44 7.04 5.94 -27.80
CA MET A 44 7.12 6.18 -29.24
C MET A 44 6.64 7.61 -29.54
N ALA A 45 7.54 8.57 -29.42
CA ALA A 45 7.40 9.80 -30.17
C ALA A 45 7.70 9.48 -31.64
N ARG A 46 6.66 9.49 -32.48
CA ARG A 46 6.81 9.50 -33.94
C ARG A 46 7.58 10.76 -34.32
N LEU A 47 8.87 10.60 -34.56
CA LEU A 47 9.63 11.57 -35.35
C LEU A 47 9.72 11.04 -36.75
N SER A 48 9.11 11.77 -37.67
CA SER A 48 9.25 11.65 -39.10
C SER A 48 10.71 11.80 -39.51
N SER A 49 11.17 10.87 -40.38
CA SER A 49 12.48 10.89 -41.01
C SER A 49 12.64 12.07 -42.00
N PRO A 50 13.84 12.54 -42.21
CA PRO A 50 14.29 12.76 -43.57
C PRO A 50 15.60 12.04 -43.91
N SER A 51 15.57 11.62 -45.15
CA SER A 51 16.51 11.00 -46.06
C SER A 51 17.99 11.37 -45.98
N SER A 52 18.80 10.32 -46.22
CA SER A 52 20.00 10.17 -47.04
C SER A 52 21.12 11.23 -47.03
N SER A 53 22.35 10.81 -46.70
CA SER A 53 23.50 10.73 -47.61
C SER A 53 24.79 10.23 -46.94
N ILE A 54 25.30 9.12 -47.36
CA ILE A 54 26.58 8.69 -47.91
C ILE A 54 27.90 9.20 -47.26
N ILE A 55 28.72 8.20 -46.84
CA ILE A 55 30.20 8.04 -46.89
C ILE A 55 31.03 8.76 -45.82
N SER A 56 31.70 8.05 -44.94
CA SER A 56 33.10 7.68 -45.01
C SER A 56 33.58 6.87 -43.81
N THR A 57 34.28 5.79 -44.12
CA THR A 57 34.87 4.81 -43.21
C THR A 57 36.07 5.43 -42.48
N VAL A 58 36.00 5.50 -41.14
CA VAL A 58 37.19 5.56 -40.28
C VAL A 58 36.98 4.56 -39.15
N ILE A 59 37.69 3.44 -39.24
CA ILE A 59 37.80 2.48 -38.15
C ILE A 59 38.69 3.07 -37.08
N VAL A 60 38.14 3.67 -36.07
CA VAL A 60 38.81 3.92 -34.80
C VAL A 60 38.33 2.83 -33.84
N ALA A 61 39.18 1.85 -33.62
CA ALA A 61 38.96 0.85 -32.54
C ALA A 61 39.10 1.58 -31.20
N VAL A 62 38.01 2.17 -30.72
CA VAL A 62 37.88 2.58 -29.34
C VAL A 62 37.47 1.33 -28.58
N ALA A 63 38.38 0.79 -27.79
CA ALA A 63 38.07 -0.21 -26.77
C ALA A 63 37.09 0.43 -25.79
N PHE A 64 35.79 0.31 -26.08
CA PHE A 64 34.74 0.54 -25.10
C PHE A 64 34.93 -0.54 -24.03
N THR A 65 35.56 -0.19 -22.93
CA THR A 65 35.34 -0.91 -21.68
C THR A 65 33.85 -0.89 -21.44
N LEU A 66 33.20 -2.02 -21.67
CA LEU A 66 31.83 -2.28 -21.25
C LEU A 66 31.77 -2.21 -19.72
N VAL A 67 31.70 -1.01 -19.19
CA VAL A 67 31.18 -0.81 -17.86
C VAL A 67 29.73 -1.26 -17.96
N PRO A 68 29.31 -2.33 -17.25
CA PRO A 68 27.90 -2.66 -17.22
C PRO A 68 27.19 -1.43 -16.65
N MET A 69 26.47 -0.70 -17.50
CA MET A 69 25.51 0.28 -17.01
C MET A 69 24.47 -0.54 -16.27
N SER A 70 24.62 -0.61 -14.94
CA SER A 70 23.57 -1.07 -14.07
C SER A 70 22.36 -0.18 -14.37
N SER A 71 21.46 -0.66 -15.20
CA SER A 71 20.19 0.02 -15.41
C SER A 71 19.44 -0.05 -14.08
N SER A 72 19.42 1.06 -13.37
CA SER A 72 18.65 1.16 -12.14
C SER A 72 17.18 0.90 -12.46
N VAL A 73 16.59 -0.06 -11.77
CA VAL A 73 15.17 -0.43 -11.97
C VAL A 73 14.31 0.68 -11.37
N PRO A 74 13.36 1.25 -12.14
CA PRO A 74 12.48 2.27 -11.59
C PRO A 74 11.62 1.69 -10.46
N PHE A 75 11.24 2.56 -9.51
CA PHE A 75 10.36 2.18 -8.41
C PHE A 75 9.12 3.07 -8.35
N ILE A 76 8.09 2.53 -7.72
CA ILE A 76 6.82 3.22 -7.51
C ILE A 76 6.63 3.44 -6.02
N VAL A 77 6.21 4.65 -5.65
CA VAL A 77 5.75 5.02 -4.32
C VAL A 77 4.23 5.17 -4.36
N LEU A 78 3.58 4.50 -3.44
CA LEU A 78 2.17 4.68 -3.20
C LEU A 78 1.97 5.52 -1.97
N HIS A 79 1.15 6.53 -2.12
CA HIS A 79 0.72 7.30 -0.97
C HIS A 79 -0.36 6.56 -0.18
N GLY A 80 -0.40 6.80 1.13
CA GLY A 80 -1.44 6.24 1.99
C GLY A 80 -2.72 7.07 2.01
N ILE A 81 -3.65 6.61 2.83
CA ILE A 81 -4.90 7.33 3.12
C ILE A 81 -4.55 8.75 3.55
N SER A 82 -5.30 9.76 3.06
CA SER A 82 -5.10 11.17 3.40
C SER A 82 -3.79 11.78 2.87
N GLU A 83 -3.13 11.15 1.91
CA GLU A 83 -1.99 11.71 1.17
C GLU A 83 -2.33 11.95 -0.30
N HIS A 84 -1.46 12.64 -1.00
CA HIS A 84 -1.49 12.83 -2.44
C HIS A 84 -0.07 13.01 -2.97
N CYS A 85 0.17 12.63 -4.22
CA CYS A 85 1.51 12.64 -4.82
C CYS A 85 2.14 14.03 -4.89
N SER A 86 1.32 15.07 -5.10
CA SER A 86 1.77 16.46 -5.11
C SER A 86 2.03 17.03 -3.71
N GLY A 87 1.68 16.29 -2.64
CA GLY A 87 1.94 16.69 -1.26
C GLY A 87 3.44 16.74 -0.97
N ASN A 88 3.90 17.82 -0.34
CA ASN A 88 5.34 18.06 -0.09
C ASN A 88 6.05 16.85 0.52
N ARG A 89 5.40 16.10 1.40
CA ARG A 89 6.02 14.93 2.07
C ARG A 89 6.22 13.75 1.14
N VAL A 90 5.20 13.37 0.37
CA VAL A 90 5.29 12.24 -0.58
C VAL A 90 6.25 12.58 -1.70
N LYS A 91 6.14 13.80 -2.24
CA LYS A 91 7.03 14.30 -3.28
C LYS A 91 8.48 14.29 -2.82
N GLN A 92 8.79 14.91 -1.69
CA GLN A 92 10.15 14.96 -1.13
C GLN A 92 10.68 13.56 -0.80
N PHE A 93 9.86 12.69 -0.25
CA PHE A 93 10.23 11.30 0.04
C PHE A 93 10.62 10.56 -1.24
N THR A 94 9.80 10.65 -2.30
CA THR A 94 10.08 10.03 -3.60
C THR A 94 11.36 10.58 -4.24
N GLU A 95 11.54 11.90 -4.23
CA GLU A 95 12.74 12.58 -4.74
C GLU A 95 13.99 12.18 -3.97
N ASN A 96 13.92 12.11 -2.64
CA ASN A 96 15.04 11.68 -1.80
C ASN A 96 15.44 10.23 -2.12
N LEU A 97 14.48 9.32 -2.18
CA LEU A 97 14.74 7.93 -2.55
C LEU A 97 15.38 7.82 -3.93
N SER A 98 14.87 8.58 -4.92
CA SER A 98 15.44 8.62 -6.28
C SER A 98 16.89 9.10 -6.26
N ASN A 99 17.17 10.15 -5.50
CA ASN A 99 18.52 10.72 -5.39
C ASN A 99 19.50 9.76 -4.72
N TRP A 100 19.07 9.04 -3.69
CA TRP A 100 19.93 8.11 -2.95
C TRP A 100 20.17 6.80 -3.70
N SER A 101 19.12 6.24 -4.33
CA SER A 101 19.22 4.97 -5.05
C SER A 101 19.77 5.11 -6.47
N LYS A 102 19.76 6.34 -7.03
CA LYS A 102 20.03 6.62 -8.45
C LYS A 102 19.01 5.95 -9.39
N SER A 103 17.84 5.60 -8.86
CA SER A 103 16.72 5.02 -9.59
C SER A 103 15.60 6.03 -9.77
N ASN A 104 14.87 5.97 -10.87
CA ASN A 104 13.72 6.85 -11.07
C ASN A 104 12.54 6.39 -10.22
N GLY A 105 12.09 7.25 -9.31
CA GLY A 105 10.89 7.03 -8.50
C GLY A 105 9.67 7.75 -9.06
N TYR A 106 8.54 7.07 -9.06
CA TYR A 106 7.25 7.60 -9.49
C TYR A 106 6.24 7.45 -8.37
N CYS A 107 5.43 8.49 -8.14
CA CYS A 107 4.30 8.38 -7.25
C CYS A 107 3.02 8.15 -8.05
N ILE A 108 2.16 7.27 -7.59
CA ILE A 108 0.85 7.01 -8.21
C ILE A 108 -0.24 7.61 -7.36
N GLU A 109 -1.04 8.46 -8.00
CA GLU A 109 -2.19 9.12 -7.39
C GLU A 109 -3.42 8.21 -7.42
N ILE A 110 -4.06 8.04 -6.27
CA ILE A 110 -5.33 7.32 -6.12
C ILE A 110 -6.46 8.34 -6.24
N GLY A 111 -7.29 8.19 -7.28
CA GLY A 111 -8.38 9.12 -7.56
C GLY A 111 -7.89 10.57 -7.68
N ASN A 112 -8.52 11.47 -6.94
CA ASN A 112 -8.12 12.88 -6.81
C ASN A 112 -7.24 13.13 -5.55
N GLY A 113 -6.67 12.08 -4.96
CA GLY A 113 -5.75 12.16 -3.83
C GLY A 113 -6.44 12.16 -2.47
N LEU A 114 -6.27 13.23 -1.70
CA LEU A 114 -6.57 13.31 -0.28
C LEU A 114 -7.92 12.71 0.15
N TRP A 115 -9.01 13.09 -0.54
CA TRP A 115 -10.36 12.67 -0.17
C TRP A 115 -10.72 11.30 -0.75
N ASP A 116 -10.30 11.00 -1.97
CA ASP A 116 -10.61 9.73 -2.59
C ASP A 116 -9.92 8.56 -1.88
N SER A 117 -8.71 8.78 -1.35
CA SER A 117 -8.03 7.78 -0.51
C SER A 117 -8.82 7.41 0.77
N TRP A 118 -9.73 8.26 1.24
CA TRP A 118 -10.62 8.00 2.36
C TRP A 118 -11.94 7.37 1.98
N PHE A 119 -12.57 7.89 0.91
CA PHE A 119 -13.98 7.62 0.60
C PHE A 119 -14.17 6.74 -0.63
N PHE A 120 -13.11 6.46 -1.37
CA PHE A 120 -13.16 5.52 -2.46
C PHE A 120 -12.84 4.11 -1.94
N PRO A 121 -13.71 3.11 -2.15
CA PRO A 121 -13.50 1.76 -1.63
C PRO A 121 -12.16 1.16 -2.07
N LEU A 122 -11.50 0.41 -1.20
CA LEU A 122 -10.17 -0.15 -1.51
C LEU A 122 -10.17 -1.07 -2.74
N GLU A 123 -11.23 -1.84 -2.96
CA GLU A 123 -11.38 -2.67 -4.17
C GLU A 123 -11.35 -1.80 -5.44
N ASP A 124 -12.04 -0.66 -5.42
CA ASP A 124 -12.10 0.26 -6.55
C ASP A 124 -10.79 1.04 -6.72
N GLN A 125 -10.12 1.40 -5.60
CA GLN A 125 -8.79 2.00 -5.65
C GLN A 125 -7.80 1.06 -6.35
N VAL A 126 -7.77 -0.21 -5.97
CA VAL A 126 -6.91 -1.22 -6.60
C VAL A 126 -7.25 -1.37 -8.07
N LYS A 127 -8.53 -1.44 -8.43
CA LYS A 127 -8.97 -1.56 -9.83
C LYS A 127 -8.53 -0.36 -10.67
N GLU A 128 -8.77 0.86 -10.19
CA GLU A 128 -8.34 2.08 -10.88
C GLU A 128 -6.84 2.08 -11.16
N VAL A 129 -6.08 1.58 -10.23
CA VAL A 129 -4.63 1.52 -10.35
C VAL A 129 -4.19 0.40 -11.29
N CYS A 130 -4.82 -0.76 -11.25
CA CYS A 130 -4.60 -1.81 -12.24
C CYS A 130 -4.86 -1.28 -13.67
N ASP A 131 -5.96 -0.54 -13.86
CA ASP A 131 -6.36 0.03 -15.15
C ASP A 131 -5.36 1.08 -15.66
N LYS A 132 -4.72 1.82 -14.77
CA LYS A 132 -3.64 2.78 -15.11
C LYS A 132 -2.33 2.08 -15.52
N GLY A 133 -2.29 0.76 -15.57
CA GLY A 133 -1.10 -0.03 -15.87
C GLY A 133 0.01 0.12 -14.81
N SER A 134 -0.38 0.59 -13.66
CA SER A 134 0.49 0.88 -12.54
C SER A 134 0.26 -0.16 -11.45
N ILE A 135 1.32 -0.63 -10.81
CA ILE A 135 1.25 -1.72 -9.83
C ILE A 135 1.30 -1.14 -8.42
N ILE A 136 0.28 -1.35 -7.59
CA ILE A 136 0.18 -0.81 -6.22
C ILE A 136 0.09 -1.90 -5.16
N GLY A 137 1.03 -1.93 -4.22
CA GLY A 137 0.96 -2.65 -2.96
C GLY A 137 0.60 -4.13 -3.04
N GLN A 138 0.28 -4.72 -1.90
CA GLN A 138 -0.13 -6.12 -1.82
C GLN A 138 -1.37 -6.40 -2.69
N GLY A 139 -2.38 -5.52 -2.68
CA GLY A 139 -3.59 -5.69 -3.47
C GLY A 139 -3.36 -5.78 -4.97
N MET A 140 -2.30 -5.15 -5.45
CA MET A 140 -1.95 -5.24 -6.86
C MET A 140 -1.09 -6.43 -7.21
N LEU A 141 -0.19 -6.82 -6.32
CA LEU A 141 0.52 -8.08 -6.49
C LEU A 141 -0.48 -9.21 -6.74
N GLU A 142 -1.61 -9.14 -6.07
CA GLU A 142 -2.59 -10.21 -6.05
C GLU A 142 -3.70 -10.02 -7.09
N PHE A 143 -4.27 -8.83 -7.21
CA PHE A 143 -5.48 -8.58 -8.02
C PHE A 143 -5.22 -8.15 -9.47
N CYS A 144 -4.09 -7.45 -9.76
CA CYS A 144 -3.85 -6.98 -11.13
C CYS A 144 -3.39 -8.09 -12.06
N GLU A 145 -4.16 -8.38 -13.08
CA GLU A 145 -3.78 -9.33 -14.12
C GLU A 145 -2.88 -8.67 -15.18
N GLY A 146 -1.86 -9.42 -15.65
CA GLY A 146 -0.98 -8.95 -16.72
C GLY A 146 0.01 -7.85 -16.36
N GLY A 147 0.12 -7.49 -15.08
CA GLY A 147 1.14 -6.55 -14.61
C GLY A 147 2.56 -7.11 -14.73
N PRO A 148 3.61 -6.25 -14.82
CA PRO A 148 4.99 -6.72 -14.80
C PRO A 148 5.31 -7.38 -13.45
N PRO A 149 6.17 -8.41 -13.42
CA PRO A 149 6.51 -9.11 -12.19
C PRO A 149 7.22 -8.16 -11.23
N VAL A 150 6.72 -8.12 -9.99
CA VAL A 150 7.29 -7.31 -8.91
C VAL A 150 8.51 -8.02 -8.31
N LYS A 151 9.61 -7.30 -8.19
CA LYS A 151 10.85 -7.81 -7.62
C LYS A 151 10.88 -7.65 -6.10
N ASN A 152 10.71 -6.42 -5.64
CA ASN A 152 10.72 -6.09 -4.22
C ASN A 152 9.44 -5.33 -3.84
N PHE A 153 8.89 -5.69 -2.70
CA PHE A 153 7.79 -4.98 -2.08
C PHE A 153 8.22 -4.49 -0.69
N ILE A 154 8.14 -3.18 -0.48
CA ILE A 154 8.53 -2.52 0.76
C ILE A 154 7.30 -1.83 1.33
N SER A 155 6.88 -2.24 2.51
CA SER A 155 5.70 -1.70 3.20
C SER A 155 6.12 -0.95 4.46
N LEU A 156 5.65 0.28 4.58
CA LEU A 156 5.86 1.14 5.73
C LEU A 156 4.54 1.25 6.50
N GLY A 157 4.45 0.57 7.64
CA GLY A 157 3.27 0.62 8.50
C GLY A 157 1.99 0.16 7.80
N GLY A 158 2.04 -0.92 7.03
CA GLY A 158 0.85 -1.48 6.36
C GLY A 158 -0.02 -2.30 7.30
N PRO A 159 -1.36 -2.17 7.27
CA PRO A 159 -2.28 -2.98 8.09
C PRO A 159 -2.51 -4.38 7.50
N HIS A 160 -1.44 -5.12 7.25
CA HIS A 160 -1.47 -6.39 6.50
C HIS A 160 -2.37 -7.47 7.11
N ALA A 161 -2.43 -7.55 8.44
CA ALA A 161 -3.32 -8.47 9.14
C ALA A 161 -4.63 -7.81 9.59
N GLY A 162 -4.82 -6.52 9.25
CA GLY A 162 -5.96 -5.72 9.68
C GLY A 162 -5.65 -4.80 10.86
N THR A 163 -6.63 -4.03 11.26
CA THR A 163 -6.56 -3.18 12.47
C THR A 163 -7.82 -3.35 13.31
N ALA A 164 -7.67 -3.37 14.63
CA ALA A 164 -8.77 -3.50 15.57
C ALA A 164 -9.32 -2.15 16.05
N SER A 165 -8.75 -1.05 15.57
CA SER A 165 -9.15 0.30 15.93
C SER A 165 -9.18 1.21 14.70
N ILE A 166 -9.96 2.27 14.82
CA ILE A 166 -10.05 3.29 13.78
C ILE A 166 -9.06 4.40 14.12
N PRO A 167 -8.16 4.75 13.21
CA PRO A 167 -7.02 5.63 13.47
C PRO A 167 -7.37 7.08 13.77
N LEU A 168 -8.63 7.43 13.95
CA LEU A 168 -9.10 8.81 14.00
C LEU A 168 -9.31 9.37 15.40
N CYS A 169 -9.23 8.53 16.43
CA CYS A 169 -9.61 8.93 17.76
C CYS A 169 -8.46 8.83 18.77
N GLY A 170 -8.04 10.00 19.29
CA GLY A 170 -7.26 10.05 20.52
C GLY A 170 -8.06 9.57 21.74
N SER A 171 -7.52 9.72 22.94
CA SER A 171 -8.08 9.23 24.22
C SER A 171 -9.27 10.02 24.80
N GLY A 172 -10.00 10.79 24.01
CA GLY A 172 -11.14 11.59 24.49
C GLY A 172 -12.45 10.79 24.56
N LEU A 173 -13.36 11.15 25.49
CA LEU A 173 -14.67 10.49 25.64
C LEU A 173 -15.50 10.46 24.36
N TRP A 174 -15.42 11.48 23.52
CA TRP A 174 -16.07 11.53 22.21
C TRP A 174 -15.49 10.48 21.25
N CYS A 175 -14.21 10.21 21.35
CA CYS A 175 -13.56 9.20 20.54
C CYS A 175 -13.99 7.79 20.91
N ILE A 176 -14.21 7.51 22.18
CA ILE A 176 -14.74 6.21 22.64
C ILE A 176 -16.16 5.99 22.10
N LEU A 177 -16.96 7.03 22.04
CA LEU A 177 -18.34 6.94 21.53
C LEU A 177 -18.35 6.75 20.00
N VAL A 178 -17.56 7.53 19.29
CA VAL A 178 -17.41 7.42 17.83
C VAL A 178 -16.81 6.07 17.45
N ASP A 179 -15.76 5.61 18.14
CA ASP A 179 -15.16 4.29 17.92
C ASP A 179 -16.18 3.17 18.14
N LYS A 180 -17.01 3.27 19.19
CA LYS A 180 -18.06 2.28 19.47
C LYS A 180 -19.17 2.30 18.41
N MET A 181 -19.60 3.47 17.96
CA MET A 181 -20.59 3.62 16.90
C MET A 181 -20.05 3.10 15.56
N ILE A 182 -18.84 3.45 15.20
CA ILE A 182 -18.21 3.00 13.94
C ILE A 182 -18.01 1.49 13.98
N LYS A 183 -17.56 0.92 15.10
CA LYS A 183 -17.39 -0.53 15.25
C LYS A 183 -18.72 -1.29 15.10
N SER A 184 -19.86 -0.69 15.45
CA SER A 184 -21.18 -1.32 15.23
C SER A 184 -21.62 -1.29 13.77
N GLU A 185 -21.23 -0.27 13.02
CA GLU A 185 -21.72 -0.01 11.65
C GLU A 185 -20.68 -0.32 10.56
N ILE A 186 -19.44 -0.61 10.94
CA ILE A 186 -18.32 -0.72 10.00
C ILE A 186 -18.50 -1.81 8.94
N TYR A 187 -19.23 -2.86 9.27
CA TYR A 187 -19.51 -3.98 8.36
C TYR A 187 -20.85 -3.84 7.61
N THR A 188 -21.50 -2.66 7.68
CA THR A 188 -22.64 -2.38 6.81
C THR A 188 -22.20 -2.17 5.37
N ASP A 189 -23.07 -2.48 4.42
CA ASP A 189 -22.79 -2.27 2.99
C ASP A 189 -22.44 -0.83 2.67
N TYR A 190 -23.05 0.12 3.38
CA TYR A 190 -22.76 1.53 3.22
C TYR A 190 -21.31 1.86 3.61
N MET A 191 -20.86 1.45 4.78
CA MET A 191 -19.50 1.73 5.25
C MET A 191 -18.45 1.03 4.40
N GLN A 192 -18.67 -0.23 4.06
CA GLN A 192 -17.77 -1.00 3.20
C GLN A 192 -17.68 -0.42 1.76
N GLY A 193 -18.74 0.22 1.29
CA GLY A 193 -18.80 0.84 -0.03
C GLY A 193 -18.41 2.31 -0.08
N HIS A 194 -18.12 2.98 1.07
CA HIS A 194 -17.86 4.42 1.09
C HIS A 194 -16.73 4.86 2.02
N LEU A 195 -16.08 3.94 2.72
CA LEU A 195 -15.00 4.28 3.65
C LEU A 195 -13.84 3.30 3.47
N ALA A 196 -12.77 3.72 2.84
CA ALA A 196 -11.60 2.87 2.56
C ALA A 196 -11.04 2.16 3.81
N PRO A 197 -10.83 2.82 4.96
CA PRO A 197 -10.36 2.15 6.16
C PRO A 197 -11.23 1.00 6.64
N SER A 198 -12.52 0.95 6.27
CA SER A 198 -13.43 -0.14 6.65
C SER A 198 -12.95 -1.49 6.13
N GLY A 199 -12.28 -1.50 4.98
CA GLY A 199 -11.76 -2.69 4.35
C GLY A 199 -10.58 -3.34 5.08
N TYR A 200 -9.94 -2.63 6.02
CA TYR A 200 -8.86 -3.15 6.87
C TYR A 200 -9.30 -3.43 8.30
N LEU A 201 -10.53 -3.04 8.69
CA LEU A 201 -10.96 -3.25 10.06
C LEU A 201 -11.27 -4.72 10.30
N LYS A 202 -10.57 -5.30 11.28
CA LYS A 202 -10.72 -6.69 11.71
C LYS A 202 -10.89 -6.73 13.21
N LEU A 203 -12.14 -6.90 13.68
CA LEU A 203 -12.44 -6.92 15.11
C LEU A 203 -12.27 -8.34 15.65
N PRO A 204 -11.35 -8.60 16.59
CA PRO A 204 -11.08 -9.95 17.11
C PRO A 204 -12.32 -10.64 17.66
N TYR A 205 -13.24 -9.91 18.29
CA TYR A 205 -14.49 -10.47 18.83
C TYR A 205 -15.54 -10.81 17.78
N ASN A 206 -15.36 -10.38 16.53
CA ASN A 206 -16.40 -10.52 15.53
C ASN A 206 -15.83 -11.04 14.18
N ILE A 207 -14.96 -12.03 14.27
CA ILE A 207 -14.33 -12.64 13.10
C ILE A 207 -15.36 -13.23 12.13
N PRO A 208 -16.45 -13.90 12.55
CA PRO A 208 -17.45 -14.39 11.60
C PRO A 208 -18.08 -13.28 10.77
N LEU A 209 -18.46 -12.15 11.39
CA LEU A 209 -19.03 -11.01 10.65
C LEU A 209 -18.00 -10.31 9.79
N TYR A 210 -16.75 -10.21 10.26
CA TYR A 210 -15.64 -9.72 9.46
C TYR A 210 -15.46 -10.54 8.18
N LEU A 211 -15.41 -11.86 8.28
CA LEU A 211 -15.26 -12.75 7.11
C LEU A 211 -16.47 -12.67 6.17
N GLU A 212 -17.68 -12.48 6.71
CA GLU A 212 -18.90 -12.39 5.91
C GLU A 212 -19.03 -11.04 5.19
N LYS A 213 -18.66 -9.93 5.83
CA LYS A 213 -19.02 -8.58 5.39
C LYS A 213 -17.86 -7.70 4.96
N CYS A 214 -16.64 -7.94 5.44
CA CYS A 214 -15.50 -7.15 5.02
C CYS A 214 -15.13 -7.48 3.56
N ARG A 215 -15.18 -6.46 2.71
CA ARG A 215 -15.07 -6.67 1.25
C ARG A 215 -13.62 -6.81 0.76
N PHE A 216 -12.64 -6.31 1.51
CA PHE A 216 -11.28 -6.19 1.00
C PHE A 216 -10.29 -7.17 1.65
N LEU A 217 -10.00 -7.02 2.95
CA LEU A 217 -8.90 -7.74 3.60
C LEU A 217 -9.05 -9.28 3.59
N PRO A 218 -10.25 -9.88 3.78
CA PRO A 218 -10.38 -11.33 3.70
C PRO A 218 -10.01 -11.92 2.33
N LYS A 219 -10.32 -11.21 1.25
CA LYS A 219 -9.95 -11.59 -0.11
C LYS A 219 -8.45 -11.41 -0.33
N LEU A 220 -7.91 -10.24 0.07
CA LEU A 220 -6.49 -9.92 -0.03
C LEU A 220 -5.62 -10.98 0.66
N ASN A 221 -6.02 -11.43 1.82
CA ASN A 221 -5.27 -12.40 2.62
C ASN A 221 -5.66 -13.87 2.37
N ASN A 222 -6.51 -14.16 1.36
CA ASN A 222 -7.01 -15.52 1.14
C ASN A 222 -7.61 -16.17 2.41
N GLU A 223 -8.29 -15.37 3.25
CA GLU A 223 -8.85 -15.84 4.52
C GLU A 223 -10.11 -16.70 4.32
N LEU A 224 -10.79 -16.57 3.19
CA LEU A 224 -12.02 -17.29 2.84
C LEU A 224 -11.66 -18.62 2.16
N PRO A 225 -11.84 -19.80 2.81
CA PRO A 225 -11.37 -21.08 2.29
C PRO A 225 -11.92 -21.41 0.91
N ASP A 226 -13.21 -21.12 0.67
CA ASP A 226 -13.89 -21.43 -0.58
C ASP A 226 -13.60 -20.43 -1.72
N GLU A 227 -12.97 -19.27 -1.40
CA GLU A 227 -12.64 -18.20 -2.33
C GLU A 227 -11.12 -18.02 -2.50
N ARG A 228 -10.30 -18.91 -1.93
CA ARG A 228 -8.84 -18.82 -2.02
C ARG A 228 -8.36 -18.83 -3.46
N ASN A 229 -7.60 -17.80 -3.84
CA ASN A 229 -7.02 -17.67 -5.17
C ASN A 229 -5.54 -18.09 -5.13
N ALA A 230 -5.22 -19.19 -5.82
CA ALA A 230 -3.86 -19.71 -5.90
C ALA A 230 -2.89 -18.72 -6.60
N THR A 231 -3.40 -17.92 -7.56
CA THR A 231 -2.60 -16.93 -8.27
C THR A 231 -2.10 -15.82 -7.34
N TYR A 232 -2.87 -15.45 -6.31
CA TYR A 232 -2.44 -14.46 -5.32
C TYR A 232 -1.22 -14.98 -4.55
N LYS A 233 -1.30 -16.22 -4.07
CA LYS A 233 -0.18 -16.90 -3.41
C LYS A 233 1.05 -17.00 -4.31
N GLU A 234 0.85 -17.39 -5.57
CA GLU A 234 1.94 -17.52 -6.55
C GLU A 234 2.63 -16.16 -6.75
N ARG A 235 1.88 -15.12 -7.02
CA ARG A 235 2.42 -13.77 -7.26
C ARG A 235 3.12 -13.22 -6.03
N PHE A 236 2.51 -13.32 -4.85
CA PHE A 236 3.11 -12.83 -3.61
C PHE A 236 4.38 -13.59 -3.27
N SER A 237 4.37 -14.93 -3.39
CA SER A 237 5.54 -15.77 -3.12
C SER A 237 6.65 -15.64 -4.18
N SER A 238 6.40 -15.01 -5.33
CA SER A 238 7.40 -14.74 -6.36
C SER A 238 8.34 -13.57 -6.04
N LEU A 239 8.03 -12.75 -5.04
CA LEU A 239 8.87 -11.63 -4.59
C LEU A 239 10.30 -12.09 -4.28
N GLN A 240 11.29 -11.31 -4.68
CA GLN A 240 12.68 -11.51 -4.24
C GLN A 240 12.89 -11.02 -2.81
N ASN A 241 12.29 -9.88 -2.47
CA ASN A 241 12.32 -9.36 -1.12
C ASN A 241 10.95 -8.76 -0.74
N LEU A 242 10.49 -9.14 0.44
CA LEU A 242 9.40 -8.51 1.16
C LEU A 242 9.98 -7.79 2.37
N VAL A 243 9.92 -6.46 2.37
CA VAL A 243 10.47 -5.62 3.44
C VAL A 243 9.32 -5.00 4.21
N LEU A 244 9.15 -5.39 5.45
CA LEU A 244 8.06 -4.98 6.32
C LEU A 244 8.60 -4.07 7.43
N ILE A 245 8.28 -2.77 7.37
CA ILE A 245 8.75 -1.76 8.32
C ILE A 245 7.63 -1.41 9.30
N MET A 246 7.85 -1.71 10.57
CA MET A 246 6.99 -1.35 11.69
C MET A 246 7.56 -0.15 12.44
N PHE A 247 6.71 0.77 12.86
CA PHE A 247 7.09 1.91 13.67
C PHE A 247 6.85 1.60 15.16
N GLU A 248 7.87 1.77 15.99
CA GLU A 248 7.83 1.38 17.41
C GLU A 248 6.76 2.12 18.22
N HIS A 249 6.52 3.38 17.85
CA HIS A 249 5.54 4.25 18.51
C HIS A 249 4.30 4.49 17.63
N ASP A 250 3.96 3.51 16.79
CA ASP A 250 2.74 3.55 16.00
C ASP A 250 1.51 3.47 16.92
N THR A 251 0.65 4.47 16.81
CA THR A 251 -0.63 4.56 17.56
C THR A 251 -1.84 4.54 16.62
N ILE A 252 -1.59 4.34 15.34
CA ILE A 252 -2.61 4.29 14.29
C ILE A 252 -3.01 2.87 14.02
N LEU A 253 -2.03 2.01 13.83
CA LEU A 253 -2.27 0.59 13.70
C LEU A 253 -2.37 -0.06 15.07
N ILE A 254 -3.46 -0.75 15.31
CA ILE A 254 -3.69 -1.51 16.53
C ILE A 254 -4.12 -2.93 16.17
N PRO A 255 -3.26 -3.91 16.43
CA PRO A 255 -1.90 -3.78 16.97
C PRO A 255 -0.91 -3.30 15.89
N LYS A 256 0.19 -2.65 16.29
CA LYS A 256 1.24 -2.20 15.34
C LYS A 256 1.94 -3.36 14.63
N GLU A 257 1.95 -4.53 15.25
CA GLU A 257 2.51 -5.78 14.74
C GLU A 257 1.79 -6.26 13.46
N THR A 258 0.65 -5.68 13.12
CA THR A 258 -0.02 -5.90 11.83
C THR A 258 0.88 -5.53 10.65
N ALA A 259 1.80 -4.57 10.82
CA ALA A 259 2.81 -4.24 9.83
C ALA A 259 3.72 -5.41 9.46
N TRP A 260 3.80 -6.42 10.32
CA TRP A 260 4.53 -7.68 10.13
C TRP A 260 3.60 -8.90 9.93
N PHE A 261 2.30 -8.70 9.67
CA PHE A 261 1.27 -9.74 9.66
C PHE A 261 1.00 -10.39 11.03
N GLY A 262 1.46 -9.77 12.12
CA GLY A 262 1.08 -10.16 13.48
C GLY A 262 -0.31 -9.63 13.83
N TYR A 263 -1.06 -10.36 14.64
CA TYR A 263 -2.41 -9.94 15.01
C TYR A 263 -2.89 -10.60 16.32
N TYR A 264 -4.05 -10.20 16.76
CA TYR A 264 -4.74 -10.81 17.88
C TYR A 264 -5.30 -12.20 17.53
N PRO A 265 -5.42 -13.12 18.50
CA PRO A 265 -6.18 -14.35 18.31
C PRO A 265 -7.69 -14.06 18.16
N ASP A 266 -8.39 -14.98 17.52
CA ASP A 266 -9.85 -14.87 17.39
C ASP A 266 -10.50 -14.84 18.80
N GLY A 267 -11.34 -13.84 19.04
CA GLY A 267 -12.07 -13.65 20.30
C GLY A 267 -11.30 -12.96 21.43
N ALA A 268 -10.05 -12.57 21.24
CA ALA A 268 -9.25 -11.96 22.31
C ALA A 268 -8.36 -10.81 21.80
N PHE A 269 -7.99 -9.89 22.71
CA PHE A 269 -7.01 -8.82 22.44
C PHE A 269 -5.65 -9.09 23.08
N ASP A 270 -5.40 -10.28 23.58
CA ASP A 270 -4.15 -10.67 24.20
C ASP A 270 -3.99 -12.20 24.13
N PRO A 271 -2.78 -12.72 23.91
CA PRO A 271 -1.56 -11.99 23.51
C PRO A 271 -1.60 -11.58 22.01
N ILE A 272 -0.78 -10.59 21.62
CA ILE A 272 -0.55 -10.33 20.20
C ILE A 272 0.32 -11.47 19.65
N LEU A 273 -0.18 -12.15 18.64
CA LEU A 273 0.52 -13.24 17.98
C LEU A 273 1.54 -12.68 16.98
N PRO A 274 2.80 -13.10 17.02
CA PRO A 274 3.74 -12.81 15.96
C PRO A 274 3.27 -13.48 14.65
N PRO A 275 3.74 -13.03 13.46
CA PRO A 275 3.28 -13.57 12.18
C PRO A 275 3.34 -15.09 12.13
N GLN A 276 4.39 -15.72 12.64
CA GLN A 276 4.63 -17.16 12.61
C GLN A 276 3.59 -17.98 13.39
N GLN A 277 2.79 -17.34 14.25
CA GLN A 277 1.72 -17.98 15.02
C GLN A 277 0.32 -17.68 14.48
N THR A 278 0.21 -16.81 13.47
CA THR A 278 -1.09 -16.52 12.83
C THR A 278 -1.51 -17.65 11.90
N LYS A 279 -2.81 -17.87 11.75
CA LYS A 279 -3.34 -18.87 10.80
C LYS A 279 -2.88 -18.61 9.38
N LEU A 280 -2.85 -17.33 8.95
CA LEU A 280 -2.35 -16.92 7.64
C LEU A 280 -0.96 -17.46 7.34
N TYR A 281 -0.06 -17.35 8.30
CA TYR A 281 1.31 -17.86 8.16
C TYR A 281 1.37 -19.37 8.26
N VAL A 282 0.75 -19.96 9.30
CA VAL A 282 0.83 -21.42 9.56
C VAL A 282 0.31 -22.23 8.38
N GLU A 283 -0.84 -21.82 7.83
CA GLU A 283 -1.47 -22.44 6.65
C GLU A 283 -0.93 -21.88 5.32
N ASP A 284 -0.09 -20.87 5.38
CA ASP A 284 0.56 -20.24 4.21
C ASP A 284 -0.43 -19.77 3.14
N TRP A 285 -1.47 -19.05 3.53
CA TRP A 285 -2.57 -18.66 2.64
C TRP A 285 -2.13 -17.83 1.43
N ILE A 286 -1.18 -16.91 1.63
CA ILE A 286 -0.66 -16.00 0.61
C ILE A 286 0.82 -16.26 0.24
N GLY A 287 1.48 -17.26 0.81
CA GLY A 287 2.89 -17.55 0.56
C GLY A 287 3.86 -16.78 1.48
N LEU A 288 3.37 -16.19 2.57
CA LEU A 288 4.23 -15.47 3.54
C LEU A 288 5.24 -16.42 4.20
N LYS A 289 4.80 -17.60 4.63
CA LYS A 289 5.69 -18.64 5.18
C LYS A 289 6.70 -19.12 4.15
N THR A 290 6.25 -19.30 2.91
CA THR A 290 7.15 -19.67 1.79
C THR A 290 8.25 -18.63 1.60
N LEU A 291 7.94 -17.34 1.62
CA LEU A 291 8.93 -16.25 1.53
C LEU A 291 9.85 -16.22 2.74
N ASP A 292 9.30 -16.33 3.95
CA ASP A 292 10.04 -16.23 5.19
C ASP A 292 11.05 -17.41 5.35
N THR A 293 10.61 -18.64 5.09
CA THR A 293 11.48 -19.80 5.10
C THR A 293 12.60 -19.74 4.06
N ALA A 294 12.36 -19.03 2.95
CA ALA A 294 13.38 -18.76 1.94
C ALA A 294 14.32 -17.59 2.30
N GLY A 295 14.15 -16.95 3.48
CA GLY A 295 14.95 -15.81 3.92
C GLY A 295 14.68 -14.50 3.17
N ARG A 296 13.56 -14.43 2.45
CA ARG A 296 13.17 -13.29 1.61
C ARG A 296 12.30 -12.25 2.32
N VAL A 297 11.89 -12.49 3.56
CA VAL A 297 11.17 -11.51 4.38
C VAL A 297 12.15 -10.78 5.30
N LYS A 298 11.98 -9.46 5.40
CA LYS A 298 12.74 -8.59 6.30
C LYS A 298 11.76 -7.89 7.25
N TYR A 299 11.73 -8.33 8.49
CA TYR A 299 10.97 -7.69 9.57
C TYR A 299 11.83 -6.62 10.21
N ILE A 300 11.51 -5.35 9.97
CA ILE A 300 12.30 -4.20 10.40
C ILE A 300 11.47 -3.35 11.36
N SER A 301 12.04 -3.06 12.53
CA SER A 301 11.49 -2.08 13.47
C SER A 301 12.30 -0.80 13.39
N VAL A 302 11.62 0.33 13.28
CA VAL A 302 12.26 1.66 13.27
C VAL A 302 11.66 2.53 14.37
N PRO A 303 12.45 3.39 15.02
CA PRO A 303 11.93 4.35 15.97
C PRO A 303 11.02 5.36 15.28
N GLY A 304 10.04 5.88 16.00
CA GLY A 304 9.14 6.92 15.51
C GLY A 304 7.67 6.53 15.52
N CYS A 305 6.83 7.55 15.27
CA CYS A 305 5.39 7.37 15.08
C CYS A 305 5.10 6.90 13.66
N HIS A 306 3.88 6.50 13.41
CA HIS A 306 3.40 6.03 12.11
C HIS A 306 3.93 6.86 10.93
N LEU A 307 4.57 6.21 9.95
CA LEU A 307 5.20 6.76 8.74
C LEU A 307 6.28 7.84 8.96
N ARG A 308 6.80 7.99 10.14
CA ARG A 308 7.92 8.90 10.40
C ARG A 308 9.24 8.15 10.38
N ILE A 309 9.68 7.81 9.18
CA ILE A 309 11.00 7.21 8.98
C ILE A 309 12.07 8.30 8.88
N SER A 310 13.21 8.09 9.52
CA SER A 310 14.37 8.99 9.37
C SER A 310 15.06 8.77 8.03
N ASP A 311 15.80 9.78 7.54
CA ASP A 311 16.62 9.66 6.33
C ASP A 311 17.68 8.54 6.47
N GLY A 312 18.19 8.35 7.68
CA GLY A 312 19.16 7.28 7.98
C GLY A 312 18.53 5.90 7.81
N ASP A 313 17.36 5.68 8.43
CA ASP A 313 16.63 4.42 8.33
C ASP A 313 16.17 4.15 6.90
N ALA A 314 15.70 5.19 6.18
CA ALA A 314 15.30 5.04 4.78
C ALA A 314 16.48 4.63 3.88
N LYS A 315 17.66 5.22 4.08
CA LYS A 315 18.88 4.83 3.37
C LYS A 315 19.32 3.41 3.71
N GLN A 316 19.18 3.00 4.96
CA GLN A 316 19.60 1.69 5.43
C GLN A 316 18.65 0.58 5.01
N PHE A 317 17.34 0.81 5.09
CA PHE A 317 16.33 -0.25 5.01
C PHE A 317 15.47 -0.21 3.74
N ILE A 318 15.48 0.89 2.98
CA ILE A 318 14.70 1.03 1.74
C ILE A 318 15.61 1.05 0.52
N VAL A 319 16.58 1.96 0.50
CA VAL A 319 17.44 2.19 -0.68
C VAL A 319 18.12 0.92 -1.23
N PRO A 320 18.56 -0.06 -0.42
CA PRO A 320 19.18 -1.28 -0.94
C PRO A 320 18.26 -2.16 -1.81
N TYR A 321 16.97 -1.90 -1.80
CA TYR A 321 15.96 -2.67 -2.54
C TYR A 321 15.38 -1.91 -3.75
N LEU A 322 15.88 -0.69 -4.05
CA LEU A 322 15.43 0.16 -5.15
C LEU A 322 16.28 0.02 -6.41
#